data_3a832d12e570eb4accaf57639cba2985
#
_entry.id   3a832d12e570eb4accaf57639cba2985
#
_cell.length_a   1.000
_cell.length_b   1.000
_cell.length_c   1.000
_cell.angle_alpha   90.00
_cell.angle_beta   90.00
_cell.angle_gamma   90.00
#
_symmetry.space_group_name_H-M   'P 1'
#
loop_
_entity.id
_entity.type
_entity.pdbx_description
1 polymer ?
#
loop_
_entity_poly.entity_id
_entity_poly.type
_entity_poly.pdbx_seq_one_letter_code
_entity_poly.pdbx_strand_id
1 'polypeptide(L)'
;MKIYLGSDHNGFHMKEKIFAYLAKHGYDVEDVGDKALDPQDDFPEFAYAAALKVLGEETEDARAILLCGGGQGMAMAANRFRGIRASVVWMHLRQR
;
A
#
# COMPACT_ATOMS: atom_id res chain seq x y z
N MET A 1 8.83 12.24 -6.03
CA MET A 1 7.62 11.43 -5.79
C MET A 1 7.77 10.68 -4.48
N LYS A 2 6.79 10.81 -3.64
CA LYS A 2 6.72 10.07 -2.38
C LYS A 2 5.81 8.86 -2.56
N ILE A 3 6.28 7.68 -2.15
CA ILE A 3 5.51 6.45 -2.25
C ILE A 3 5.30 5.87 -0.86
N TYR A 4 4.04 5.67 -0.50
CA TYR A 4 3.66 5.04 0.76
C TYR A 4 3.27 3.58 0.48
N LEU A 5 3.84 2.66 1.23
CA LEU A 5 3.52 1.24 1.11
C LEU A 5 2.78 0.76 2.35
N GLY A 6 1.69 0.04 2.13
CA GLY A 6 0.95 -0.57 3.22
C GLY A 6 0.45 -1.94 2.83
N SER A 7 0.27 -2.81 3.81
CA SER A 7 -0.27 -4.14 3.58
C SER A 7 -0.86 -4.68 4.86
N ASP A 8 -1.78 -5.65 4.70
CA ASP A 8 -2.15 -6.52 5.80
C ASP A 8 -1.16 -7.71 5.84
N HIS A 9 -1.46 -8.70 6.67
CA HIS A 9 -0.57 -9.86 6.81
C HIS A 9 -0.41 -10.64 5.50
N ASN A 10 -1.41 -10.63 4.63
CA ASN A 10 -1.33 -11.36 3.36
C ASN A 10 -0.32 -10.74 2.39
N GLY A 11 -0.16 -9.42 2.44
CA GLY A 11 0.76 -8.72 1.55
C GLY A 11 2.10 -8.38 2.17
N PHE A 12 2.34 -8.80 3.40
CA PHE A 12 3.50 -8.36 4.17
C PHE A 12 4.83 -8.66 3.47
N HIS A 13 5.05 -9.89 3.04
CA HIS A 13 6.32 -10.26 2.43
C HIS A 13 6.54 -9.59 1.08
N MET A 14 5.49 -9.46 0.29
CA MET A 14 5.58 -8.75 -0.98
C MET A 14 5.87 -7.27 -0.75
N LYS A 15 5.28 -6.67 0.27
CA LYS A 15 5.56 -5.27 0.61
C LYS A 15 7.04 -5.07 0.91
N GLU A 16 7.65 -5.98 1.66
CA GLU A 16 9.08 -5.88 1.97
C GLU A 16 9.93 -5.92 0.71
N LYS A 17 9.58 -6.79 -0.24
CA LYS A 17 10.30 -6.88 -1.50
C LYS A 17 10.15 -5.61 -2.34
N ILE A 18 8.95 -5.06 -2.39
CA ILE A 18 8.69 -3.83 -3.14
C ILE A 18 9.41 -2.66 -2.48
N PHE A 19 9.40 -2.59 -1.16
CA PHE A 19 10.11 -1.55 -0.44
C PHE A 19 11.59 -1.55 -0.81
N ALA A 20 12.22 -2.73 -0.73
CA ALA A 20 13.63 -2.86 -1.06
C ALA A 20 13.92 -2.47 -2.50
N TYR A 21 13.07 -2.89 -3.42
CA TYR A 21 13.22 -2.55 -4.84
C TYR A 21 13.14 -1.05 -5.06
N LEU A 22 12.13 -0.39 -4.51
CA LEU A 22 11.94 1.04 -4.70
C LEU A 22 13.05 1.86 -4.05
N ALA A 23 13.47 1.48 -2.85
CA ALA A 23 14.56 2.17 -2.17
C ALA A 23 15.86 2.04 -2.96
N LYS A 24 16.13 0.86 -3.51
CA LYS A 24 17.33 0.62 -4.31
C LYS A 24 17.36 1.49 -5.57
N HIS A 25 16.20 1.79 -6.12
CA HIS A 25 16.08 2.60 -7.34
C HIS A 25 15.91 4.09 -7.07
N GLY A 26 16.13 4.53 -5.83
CA GLY A 26 16.16 5.94 -5.49
C GLY A 26 14.82 6.59 -5.21
N TYR A 27 13.75 5.81 -5.07
CA TYR A 27 12.46 6.34 -4.71
C TYR A 27 12.38 6.64 -3.22
N ASP A 28 11.68 7.72 -2.87
CA ASP A 28 11.39 8.06 -1.50
C ASP A 28 10.17 7.25 -1.04
N VAL A 29 10.42 6.19 -0.29
CA VAL A 29 9.38 5.24 0.08
C VAL A 29 9.26 5.16 1.61
N GLU A 30 8.02 5.11 2.09
CA GLU A 30 7.72 4.98 3.51
C GLU A 30 6.73 3.83 3.72
N ASP A 31 7.03 2.98 4.69
CA ASP A 31 6.16 1.88 5.09
C ASP A 31 5.16 2.38 6.13
N VAL A 32 3.87 2.36 5.78
CA VAL A 32 2.81 2.82 6.69
C VAL A 32 2.16 1.69 7.48
N GLY A 33 2.62 0.47 7.29
CA GLY A 33 2.19 -0.69 8.05
C GLY A 33 1.84 -1.87 7.15
N ASP A 34 1.86 -3.05 7.65
CA ASP A 34 2.30 -3.48 8.96
C ASP A 34 3.83 -3.60 8.98
N LYS A 35 4.47 -3.14 10.04
CA LYS A 35 5.94 -3.20 10.11
C LYS A 35 6.45 -4.55 10.60
N ALA A 36 5.54 -5.37 11.11
CA ALA A 36 5.81 -6.75 11.48
C ALA A 36 4.61 -7.59 11.09
N LEU A 37 4.86 -8.84 10.77
CA LEU A 37 3.77 -9.74 10.36
C LEU A 37 2.84 -10.00 11.55
N ASP A 38 1.58 -9.66 11.39
CA ASP A 38 0.53 -9.86 12.40
C ASP A 38 -0.67 -10.53 11.75
N PRO A 39 -0.88 -11.84 11.98
CA PRO A 39 -2.02 -12.54 11.36
C PRO A 39 -3.40 -12.03 11.81
N GLN A 40 -3.44 -11.21 12.86
CA GLN A 40 -4.69 -10.66 13.38
C GLN A 40 -5.05 -9.30 12.80
N ASP A 41 -4.18 -8.71 11.98
CA ASP A 41 -4.45 -7.39 11.42
C ASP A 41 -5.50 -7.46 10.31
N ASP A 42 -6.04 -6.31 9.95
CA ASP A 42 -7.08 -6.21 8.95
C ASP A 42 -6.74 -5.10 7.96
N PHE A 43 -7.13 -5.31 6.70
CA PHE A 43 -6.75 -4.43 5.60
C PHE A 43 -7.26 -2.98 5.71
N PRO A 44 -8.44 -2.69 6.27
CA PRO A 44 -8.93 -1.30 6.29
C PRO A 44 -8.01 -0.34 7.02
N GLU A 45 -7.36 -0.80 8.10
CA GLU A 45 -6.42 0.02 8.86
C GLU A 45 -5.33 0.60 7.98
N PHE A 46 -4.75 -0.25 7.13
CA PHE A 46 -3.61 0.14 6.31
C PHE A 46 -4.03 0.97 5.12
N ALA A 47 -5.22 0.69 4.56
CA ALA A 47 -5.78 1.52 3.51
C ALA A 47 -6.04 2.94 4.02
N TYR A 48 -6.59 3.07 5.22
CA TYR A 48 -6.87 4.37 5.82
C TYR A 48 -5.58 5.12 6.14
N ALA A 49 -4.60 4.43 6.70
CA ALA A 49 -3.31 5.04 7.01
C ALA A 49 -2.65 5.60 5.75
N ALA A 50 -2.63 4.83 4.68
CA ALA A 50 -2.04 5.26 3.43
C ALA A 50 -2.80 6.41 2.80
N ALA A 51 -4.12 6.35 2.80
CA ALA A 51 -4.96 7.41 2.25
C ALA A 51 -4.73 8.73 2.97
N LEU A 52 -4.69 8.70 4.31
CA LEU A 52 -4.45 9.90 5.09
C LEU A 52 -3.07 10.49 4.82
N LYS A 53 -2.07 9.64 4.63
CA LYS A 53 -0.71 10.11 4.30
C LYS A 53 -0.69 10.79 2.94
N VAL A 54 -1.32 10.20 1.93
CA VAL A 54 -1.36 10.79 0.59
C VAL A 54 -2.08 12.13 0.61
N LEU A 55 -3.21 12.21 1.30
CA LEU A 55 -3.99 13.45 1.39
C LEU A 55 -3.28 14.53 2.18
N GLY A 56 -2.43 14.14 3.14
CA GLY A 56 -1.69 15.08 3.98
C GLY A 56 -0.40 15.60 3.35
N GLU A 57 -0.01 15.08 2.19
CA GLU A 57 1.23 15.50 1.52
C GLU A 57 1.08 16.92 1.00
N GLU A 58 2.08 17.76 1.25
CA GLU A 58 2.07 19.14 0.77
C GLU A 58 2.28 19.23 -0.73
N THR A 59 2.97 18.25 -1.30
CA THR A 59 3.15 18.18 -2.74
C THR A 59 2.08 17.26 -3.31
N GLU A 60 1.67 17.51 -4.55
CA GLU A 60 0.66 16.66 -5.19
C GLU A 60 1.22 15.35 -5.73
N ASP A 61 2.54 15.16 -5.62
CA ASP A 61 3.19 13.99 -6.19
C ASP A 61 3.42 12.89 -5.15
N ALA A 62 2.32 12.46 -4.54
CA ALA A 62 2.33 11.35 -3.59
C ALA A 62 1.47 10.21 -4.11
N ARG A 63 1.95 9.00 -3.94
CA ARG A 63 1.28 7.78 -4.36
C ARG A 63 1.29 6.78 -3.23
N ALA A 64 0.38 5.82 -3.28
CA ALA A 64 0.38 4.71 -2.34
C ALA A 64 0.24 3.40 -3.09
N ILE A 65 0.91 2.38 -2.59
CA ILE A 65 0.75 1.01 -3.07
C ILE A 65 0.31 0.18 -1.87
N LEU A 66 -0.83 -0.46 -2.00
CA LEU A 66 -1.43 -1.27 -0.95
C LEU A 66 -1.51 -2.71 -1.40
N LEU A 67 -1.10 -3.61 -0.55
CA LEU A 67 -1.05 -5.02 -0.88
C LEU A 67 -1.91 -5.83 0.10
N CYS A 68 -2.70 -6.74 -0.45
CA CYS A 68 -3.46 -7.69 0.36
C CYS A 68 -3.76 -8.92 -0.49
N GLY A 69 -4.46 -9.89 0.08
CA GLY A 69 -4.76 -11.13 -0.62
C GLY A 69 -5.59 -10.93 -1.88
N GLY A 70 -6.69 -10.17 -1.79
CA GLY A 70 -7.60 -9.94 -2.92
C GLY A 70 -7.47 -8.57 -3.56
N GLY A 71 -7.05 -7.57 -2.81
CA GLY A 71 -6.89 -6.20 -3.31
C GLY A 71 -8.18 -5.38 -3.36
N GLN A 72 -9.31 -6.00 -3.58
CA GLN A 72 -10.57 -5.28 -3.76
C GLN A 72 -11.01 -4.53 -2.50
N GLY A 73 -10.90 -5.17 -1.35
CA GLY A 73 -11.26 -4.52 -0.09
C GLY A 73 -10.39 -3.30 0.21
N MET A 74 -9.10 -3.40 -0.05
CA MET A 74 -8.17 -2.29 0.11
C MET A 74 -8.57 -1.10 -0.77
N ALA A 75 -8.88 -1.36 -2.03
CA ALA A 75 -9.29 -0.31 -2.96
C ALA A 75 -10.60 0.33 -2.52
N MET A 76 -11.56 -0.46 -2.09
CA MET A 76 -12.84 0.06 -1.59
C MET A 76 -12.66 0.93 -0.36
N ALA A 77 -11.81 0.50 0.57
CA ALA A 77 -11.54 1.27 1.78
C ALA A 77 -10.83 2.59 1.44
N ALA A 78 -9.84 2.55 0.55
CA ALA A 78 -9.12 3.75 0.15
C ALA A 78 -10.03 4.74 -0.58
N ASN A 79 -10.92 4.25 -1.44
CA ASN A 79 -11.82 5.10 -2.21
C ASN A 79 -12.91 5.78 -1.38
N ARG A 80 -13.02 5.45 -0.11
CA ARG A 80 -13.95 6.14 0.78
C ARG A 80 -13.50 7.55 1.11
N PHE A 81 -12.24 7.85 0.91
CA PHE A 81 -11.71 9.19 1.19
C PHE A 81 -11.88 10.09 -0.03
N ARG A 82 -12.41 11.29 0.21
CA ARG A 82 -12.52 12.29 -0.86
C ARG A 82 -11.11 12.65 -1.34
N GLY A 83 -10.93 12.66 -2.64
CA GLY A 83 -9.64 12.98 -3.24
C GLY A 83 -8.75 11.78 -3.51
N ILE A 84 -9.18 10.59 -3.09
CA ILE A 84 -8.45 9.35 -3.37
C ILE A 84 -9.15 8.59 -4.49
N ARG A 85 -8.35 8.14 -5.44
CA ARG A 85 -8.80 7.24 -6.50
C ARG A 85 -7.89 6.03 -6.50
N ALA A 86 -8.42 4.88 -6.14
CA ALA A 86 -7.67 3.64 -6.06
C ALA A 86 -8.27 2.61 -7.01
N SER A 87 -7.42 1.83 -7.62
CA SER A 87 -7.83 0.72 -8.46
C SER A 87 -7.02 -0.51 -8.12
N VAL A 88 -7.57 -1.67 -8.44
CA VAL A 88 -6.91 -2.94 -8.20
C VAL A 88 -6.05 -3.28 -9.40
N VAL A 89 -4.80 -3.64 -9.13
CA VAL A 89 -3.89 -4.16 -10.13
C VAL A 89 -3.59 -5.60 -9.75
N TRP A 90 -3.91 -6.52 -10.64
CA TRP A 90 -3.66 -7.93 -10.41
C TRP A 90 -2.25 -8.27 -10.82
N MET A 91 -1.51 -8.83 -9.88
CA MET A 91 -0.20 -9.35 -10.21
C MET A 91 -0.39 -10.73 -10.82
N HIS A 92 -0.04 -10.84 -12.07
CA HIS A 92 -0.13 -12.10 -12.77
C HIS A 92 1.06 -12.97 -12.38
N LEU A 93 0.93 -13.63 -11.24
CA LEU A 93 1.96 -14.57 -10.83
C LEU A 93 1.80 -15.81 -11.69
N ARG A 94 2.76 -16.03 -12.54
CA ARG A 94 2.77 -17.24 -13.32
C ARG A 94 3.06 -18.42 -12.43
N GLN A 95 2.14 -19.35 -12.43
CA GLN A 95 2.36 -20.62 -11.77
C GLN A 95 3.24 -21.47 -12.66
N ARG A 96 4.28 -22.01 -12.10
CA ARG A 96 5.20 -22.86 -12.83
C ARG A 96 5.14 -24.27 -12.30
#